data_8c96594fae0593d4c65a504cb3ebd17e
#
_entry.id   8c96594fae0593d4c65a504cb3ebd17e
#
_cell.length_a   1.000
_cell.length_b   1.000
_cell.length_c   1.000
_cell.angle_alpha   90.00
_cell.angle_beta   90.00
_cell.angle_gamma   90.00
#
_symmetry.space_group_name_H-M   'P 1'
#
loop_
_entity.id
_entity.type
_entity.pdbx_description
1 polymer ?
#
loop_
_entity_poly.entity_id
_entity_poly.type
_entity_poly.pdbx_seq_one_letter_code
_entity_poly.pdbx_strand_id
1 'polypeptide(L)'
;VIGTNGDTQTVVVTNTPKGGLLIRKTDSVTGKALPGVKFKITAANGELVPDNEGLTSSNGLYTTDENGQIYLRKLSPNTYVVTEVETIDGYLLNAAPQTVVVSEADTQVLTFTNMPLGGLLVKKMDSATKEPLADVIFKITRTNGTVVGNSNGEYRTDERGFISLPDLEPG
;
A
#
# COMPACT_ATOMS: atom_id res chain seq x y z
N VAL A 1 42.24 -9.04 28.86
CA VAL A 1 43.36 -9.31 29.78
C VAL A 1 44.48 -8.38 29.41
N ILE A 2 44.84 -7.48 30.28
CA ILE A 2 46.00 -6.58 30.07
C ILE A 2 47.26 -7.42 30.37
N GLY A 3 48.15 -7.51 29.40
CA GLY A 3 49.44 -8.21 29.57
C GLY A 3 50.27 -7.57 30.64
N THR A 4 51.02 -8.37 31.42
CA THR A 4 51.78 -7.95 32.57
C THR A 4 53.23 -7.49 32.26
N ASN A 5 53.61 -7.42 30.98
CA ASN A 5 55.00 -7.19 30.56
C ASN A 5 55.25 -5.85 29.85
N GLY A 6 54.49 -4.80 30.13
CA GLY A 6 54.70 -3.49 29.50
C GLY A 6 54.36 -3.41 28.01
N ASP A 7 53.83 -4.48 27.44
CA ASP A 7 53.43 -4.50 26.04
C ASP A 7 52.10 -3.73 25.85
N THR A 8 52.08 -2.82 24.90
CA THR A 8 50.88 -2.08 24.51
C THR A 8 49.96 -3.01 23.70
N GLN A 9 48.78 -3.30 24.24
CA GLN A 9 47.72 -4.06 23.52
C GLN A 9 46.89 -3.07 22.74
N THR A 10 46.79 -3.24 21.41
CA THR A 10 45.91 -2.45 20.58
C THR A 10 44.61 -3.23 20.37
N VAL A 11 43.47 -2.64 20.78
CA VAL A 11 42.14 -3.13 20.46
C VAL A 11 41.56 -2.24 19.37
N VAL A 12 41.30 -2.81 18.20
CA VAL A 12 40.60 -2.12 17.10
C VAL A 12 39.09 -2.40 17.25
N VAL A 13 38.33 -1.34 17.42
CA VAL A 13 36.89 -1.39 17.44
C VAL A 13 36.37 -0.68 16.18
N THR A 14 35.57 -1.38 15.38
CA THR A 14 34.95 -0.83 14.17
C THR A 14 33.46 -0.76 14.35
N ASN A 15 32.82 0.29 13.79
CA ASN A 15 31.38 0.42 13.68
C ASN A 15 30.99 0.30 12.22
N THR A 16 29.92 -0.47 11.96
CA THR A 16 29.32 -0.59 10.63
C THR A 16 28.37 0.58 10.40
N PRO A 17 28.57 1.39 9.33
CA PRO A 17 27.62 2.42 8.98
C PRO A 17 26.22 1.85 8.72
N LYS A 18 25.19 2.59 9.10
CA LYS A 18 23.80 2.27 8.84
C LYS A 18 23.39 2.73 7.45
N GLY A 19 22.48 1.98 6.82
CA GLY A 19 21.87 2.35 5.55
C GLY A 19 20.47 2.94 5.72
N GLY A 20 19.80 3.21 4.60
CA GLY A 20 18.46 3.74 4.54
C GLY A 20 17.53 2.92 3.63
N LEU A 21 16.22 3.06 3.86
CA LEU A 21 15.17 2.53 3.00
C LEU A 21 14.09 3.58 2.84
N LEU A 22 13.86 4.01 1.59
CA LEU A 22 12.77 4.90 1.21
C LEU A 22 11.70 4.09 0.48
N ILE A 23 10.50 4.04 1.02
CA ILE A 23 9.32 3.48 0.38
C ILE A 23 8.51 4.63 -0.20
N ARG A 24 8.11 4.50 -1.47
CA ARG A 24 7.21 5.43 -2.16
C ARG A 24 5.94 4.71 -2.54
N LYS A 25 4.80 5.32 -2.20
CA LYS A 25 3.47 4.80 -2.48
C LYS A 25 2.70 5.75 -3.37
N THR A 26 2.24 5.27 -4.52
CA THR A 26 1.56 6.09 -5.52
C THR A 26 0.35 5.38 -6.14
N ASP A 27 -0.55 6.17 -6.68
CA ASP A 27 -1.62 5.74 -7.58
C ASP A 27 -1.02 5.21 -8.89
N SER A 28 -1.45 4.04 -9.34
CA SER A 28 -0.91 3.38 -10.54
C SER A 28 -1.28 4.06 -11.85
N VAL A 29 -2.33 4.89 -11.88
CA VAL A 29 -2.84 5.56 -13.07
C VAL A 29 -2.32 6.99 -13.16
N THR A 30 -2.38 7.73 -12.06
CA THR A 30 -2.07 9.16 -12.03
C THR A 30 -0.65 9.47 -11.53
N GLY A 31 0.00 8.51 -10.84
CA GLY A 31 1.27 8.73 -10.16
C GLY A 31 1.18 9.58 -8.90
N LYS A 32 -0.04 9.98 -8.49
CA LYS A 32 -0.26 10.79 -7.28
C LYS A 32 0.19 10.01 -6.03
N ALA A 33 0.82 10.72 -5.10
CA ALA A 33 1.19 10.15 -3.80
C ALA A 33 -0.03 9.66 -3.01
N LEU A 34 0.11 8.52 -2.32
CA LEU A 34 -0.94 7.94 -1.46
C LEU A 34 -0.49 7.96 -0.01
N PRO A 35 -0.91 8.96 0.78
CA PRO A 35 -0.69 9.00 2.22
C PRO A 35 -1.64 8.05 2.95
N GLY A 36 -1.26 7.63 4.17
CA GLY A 36 -2.11 6.82 5.04
C GLY A 36 -2.09 5.32 4.77
N VAL A 37 -1.32 4.85 3.78
CA VAL A 37 -1.17 3.42 3.48
C VAL A 37 -0.22 2.77 4.47
N LYS A 38 -0.58 1.58 5.00
CA LYS A 38 0.20 0.88 6.02
C LYS A 38 1.03 -0.26 5.43
N PHE A 39 2.29 -0.29 5.84
CA PHE A 39 3.25 -1.31 5.48
C PHE A 39 3.78 -2.04 6.70
N LYS A 40 3.92 -3.36 6.59
CA LYS A 40 4.69 -4.17 7.51
C LYS A 40 6.11 -4.32 6.97
N ILE A 41 7.10 -4.00 7.82
CA ILE A 41 8.52 -4.07 7.48
C ILE A 41 9.21 -5.00 8.46
N THR A 42 9.85 -6.04 7.93
CA THR A 42 10.60 -7.03 8.71
C THR A 42 11.98 -7.25 8.10
N ALA A 43 12.91 -7.72 8.89
CA ALA A 43 14.10 -8.37 8.35
C ALA A 43 13.71 -9.71 7.70
N ALA A 44 14.58 -10.28 6.87
CA ALA A 44 14.33 -11.55 6.18
C ALA A 44 14.15 -12.74 7.16
N ASN A 45 14.70 -12.67 8.36
CA ASN A 45 14.50 -13.65 9.44
C ASN A 45 13.17 -13.49 10.20
N GLY A 46 12.33 -12.51 9.78
CA GLY A 46 11.03 -12.22 10.40
C GLY A 46 11.08 -11.24 11.58
N GLU A 47 12.26 -10.77 11.99
CA GLU A 47 12.36 -9.74 13.02
C GLU A 47 11.70 -8.44 12.58
N LEU A 48 10.90 -7.86 13.47
CA LEU A 48 10.23 -6.58 13.23
C LEU A 48 11.24 -5.44 13.23
N VAL A 49 11.08 -4.52 12.29
CA VAL A 49 11.83 -3.26 12.34
C VAL A 49 11.18 -2.35 13.38
N PRO A 50 11.92 -1.96 14.45
CA PRO A 50 11.40 -1.09 15.50
C PRO A 50 11.31 0.37 15.04
N ASP A 51 10.88 1.25 15.95
CA ASP A 51 10.88 2.69 15.73
C ASP A 51 12.20 3.19 15.15
N ASN A 52 12.09 4.07 14.16
CA ASN A 52 13.24 4.57 13.41
C ASN A 52 13.19 6.09 13.31
N GLU A 53 14.05 6.78 14.06
CA GLU A 53 14.31 8.24 14.00
C GLU A 53 13.05 9.13 13.81
N GLY A 54 12.11 9.05 14.73
CA GLY A 54 10.88 9.84 14.70
C GLY A 54 9.72 9.19 13.95
N LEU A 55 9.95 8.07 13.25
CA LEU A 55 8.89 7.21 12.76
C LEU A 55 8.57 6.17 13.83
N THR A 56 7.36 6.24 14.39
CA THR A 56 6.86 5.24 15.32
C THR A 56 6.32 4.04 14.54
N SER A 57 6.65 2.84 14.99
CA SER A 57 6.05 1.61 14.47
C SER A 57 5.35 0.85 15.59
N SER A 58 4.20 0.27 15.26
CA SER A 58 3.57 -0.73 16.10
C SER A 58 3.72 -2.08 15.43
N ASN A 59 4.44 -3.02 16.05
CA ASN A 59 4.69 -4.35 15.47
C ASN A 59 5.28 -4.32 14.04
N GLY A 60 6.21 -3.40 13.76
CA GLY A 60 6.82 -3.23 12.44
C GLY A 60 5.87 -2.61 11.40
N LEU A 61 4.76 -2.00 11.84
CA LEU A 61 3.81 -1.30 10.97
C LEU A 61 4.19 0.18 10.86
N TYR A 62 4.32 0.64 9.63
CA TYR A 62 4.61 2.03 9.28
C TYR A 62 3.53 2.56 8.34
N THR A 63 3.22 3.85 8.46
CA THR A 63 2.22 4.52 7.62
C THR A 63 2.88 5.55 6.73
N THR A 64 2.46 5.64 5.45
CA THR A 64 2.97 6.66 4.53
C THR A 64 2.54 8.05 4.97
N ASP A 65 3.49 9.00 4.87
CA ASP A 65 3.29 10.42 5.16
C ASP A 65 2.47 11.14 4.08
N GLU A 66 2.32 12.46 4.19
CA GLU A 66 1.59 13.30 3.23
C GLU A 66 2.16 13.25 1.80
N ASN A 67 3.42 12.87 1.65
CA ASN A 67 4.08 12.67 0.36
C ASN A 67 4.01 11.23 -0.15
N GLY A 68 3.26 10.35 0.53
CA GLY A 68 3.18 8.92 0.22
C GLY A 68 4.48 8.17 0.54
N GLN A 69 5.25 8.60 1.54
CA GLN A 69 6.58 8.07 1.82
C GLN A 69 6.70 7.50 3.23
N ILE A 70 7.55 6.47 3.34
CA ILE A 70 8.14 6.00 4.60
C ILE A 70 9.64 6.01 4.42
N TYR A 71 10.37 6.78 5.24
CA TYR A 71 11.82 6.85 5.15
C TYR A 71 12.51 6.37 6.43
N LEU A 72 13.05 5.16 6.39
CA LEU A 72 13.84 4.56 7.46
C LEU A 72 15.33 4.89 7.22
N ARG A 73 15.94 5.68 8.10
CA ARG A 73 17.26 6.28 7.85
C ARG A 73 18.45 5.52 8.42
N LYS A 74 18.25 4.75 9.48
CA LYS A 74 19.35 4.08 10.23
C LYS A 74 19.08 2.59 10.37
N LEU A 75 18.87 1.93 9.25
CA LEU A 75 18.75 0.48 9.23
C LEU A 75 20.12 -0.19 9.29
N SER A 76 20.22 -1.28 10.02
CA SER A 76 21.39 -2.16 9.95
C SER A 76 21.48 -2.78 8.55
N PRO A 77 22.65 -2.96 7.98
CA PRO A 77 22.81 -3.73 6.74
C PRO A 77 22.16 -5.10 6.89
N ASN A 78 21.16 -5.39 6.06
CA ASN A 78 20.39 -6.63 6.10
C ASN A 78 19.47 -6.70 4.87
N THR A 79 18.83 -7.84 4.68
CA THR A 79 17.73 -8.01 3.74
C THR A 79 16.40 -7.74 4.47
N TYR A 80 15.59 -6.86 3.90
CA TYR A 80 14.27 -6.48 4.45
C TYR A 80 13.15 -6.91 3.51
N VAL A 81 12.01 -7.24 4.10
CA VAL A 81 10.75 -7.57 3.41
C VAL A 81 9.73 -6.48 3.75
N VAL A 82 9.15 -5.88 2.73
CA VAL A 82 8.16 -4.81 2.82
C VAL A 82 6.86 -5.31 2.22
N THR A 83 5.79 -5.31 2.98
CA THR A 83 4.46 -5.78 2.56
C THR A 83 3.41 -4.72 2.87
N GLU A 84 2.62 -4.34 1.90
CA GLU A 84 1.43 -3.52 2.15
C GLU A 84 0.38 -4.36 2.86
N VAL A 85 -0.13 -3.87 3.99
CA VAL A 85 -1.11 -4.61 4.82
C VAL A 85 -2.46 -3.92 4.91
N GLU A 86 -2.50 -2.61 4.63
CA GLU A 86 -3.75 -1.83 4.61
C GLU A 86 -3.59 -0.68 3.62
N THR A 87 -4.59 -0.52 2.74
CA THR A 87 -4.67 0.63 1.83
C THR A 87 -5.69 1.65 2.32
N ILE A 88 -5.79 2.78 1.61
CA ILE A 88 -6.80 3.80 1.84
C ILE A 88 -8.06 3.53 1.02
N ASP A 89 -9.18 4.14 1.41
CA ASP A 89 -10.45 4.02 0.71
C ASP A 89 -10.33 4.40 -0.78
N GLY A 90 -11.05 3.70 -1.63
CA GLY A 90 -11.03 3.90 -3.08
C GLY A 90 -9.87 3.24 -3.83
N TYR A 91 -9.07 2.41 -3.17
CA TYR A 91 -7.95 1.68 -3.79
C TYR A 91 -7.98 0.18 -3.50
N LEU A 92 -7.49 -0.59 -4.45
CA LEU A 92 -7.28 -2.03 -4.30
C LEU A 92 -5.95 -2.28 -3.57
N LEU A 93 -6.00 -3.10 -2.50
CA LEU A 93 -4.82 -3.52 -1.76
C LEU A 93 -3.89 -4.37 -2.65
N ASN A 94 -2.60 -4.02 -2.70
CA ASN A 94 -1.56 -4.84 -3.30
C ASN A 94 -0.65 -5.44 -2.23
N ALA A 95 -1.02 -6.59 -1.72
CA ALA A 95 -0.31 -7.29 -0.64
C ALA A 95 0.95 -8.07 -1.11
N ALA A 96 1.38 -7.94 -2.37
CA ALA A 96 2.58 -8.59 -2.87
C ALA A 96 3.83 -8.00 -2.18
N PRO A 97 4.64 -8.81 -1.45
CA PRO A 97 5.81 -8.30 -0.77
C PRO A 97 6.94 -7.97 -1.76
N GLN A 98 7.72 -6.95 -1.42
CA GLN A 98 9.00 -6.66 -2.08
C GLN A 98 10.14 -6.86 -1.09
N THR A 99 11.25 -7.39 -1.59
CA THR A 99 12.46 -7.64 -0.82
C THR A 99 13.58 -6.71 -1.27
N VAL A 100 14.33 -6.17 -0.32
CA VAL A 100 15.42 -5.23 -0.58
C VAL A 100 16.62 -5.53 0.30
N VAL A 101 17.83 -5.42 -0.26
CA VAL A 101 19.08 -5.47 0.48
C VAL A 101 19.52 -4.05 0.82
N VAL A 102 19.54 -3.70 2.10
CA VAL A 102 20.09 -2.43 2.59
C VAL A 102 21.55 -2.64 2.91
N SER A 103 22.42 -1.85 2.25
CA SER A 103 23.87 -1.87 2.43
C SER A 103 24.33 -0.72 3.34
N GLU A 104 25.62 -0.75 3.71
CA GLU A 104 26.26 0.31 4.50
C GLU A 104 26.23 1.64 3.77
N ALA A 105 25.87 2.70 4.48
CA ALA A 105 25.88 4.10 4.02
C ALA A 105 25.12 4.39 2.72
N ASP A 106 24.25 3.47 2.29
CA ASP A 106 23.43 3.58 1.07
C ASP A 106 21.95 3.64 1.39
N THR A 107 21.16 4.28 0.53
CA THR A 107 19.71 4.35 0.65
C THR A 107 19.04 3.66 -0.53
N GLN A 108 18.31 2.61 -0.24
CA GLN A 108 17.53 1.89 -1.23
C GLN A 108 16.13 2.50 -1.37
N VAL A 109 15.55 2.40 -2.57
CA VAL A 109 14.21 2.91 -2.85
C VAL A 109 13.32 1.78 -3.36
N LEU A 110 12.16 1.59 -2.71
CA LEU A 110 11.09 0.73 -3.18
C LEU A 110 9.89 1.58 -3.60
N THR A 111 9.26 1.22 -4.72
CA THR A 111 8.03 1.85 -5.18
C THR A 111 6.89 0.83 -5.19
N PHE A 112 5.78 1.19 -4.56
CA PHE A 112 4.54 0.45 -4.55
C PHE A 112 3.44 1.28 -5.19
N THR A 113 2.59 0.64 -5.99
CA THR A 113 1.44 1.30 -6.62
C THR A 113 0.16 0.58 -6.25
N ASN A 114 -0.94 1.34 -6.05
CA ASN A 114 -2.28 0.76 -5.95
C ASN A 114 -3.16 1.26 -7.08
N MET A 115 -4.02 0.37 -7.53
CA MET A 115 -5.01 0.67 -8.56
C MET A 115 -6.23 1.32 -7.91
N PRO A 116 -6.69 2.48 -8.40
CA PRO A 116 -7.92 3.07 -7.92
C PRO A 116 -9.11 2.18 -8.29
N LEU A 117 -10.07 2.07 -7.38
CA LEU A 117 -11.37 1.46 -7.65
C LEU A 117 -12.18 2.36 -8.59
N GLY A 118 -12.97 1.75 -9.45
CA GLY A 118 -13.84 2.45 -10.38
C GLY A 118 -15.27 2.55 -9.87
N GLY A 119 -16.15 3.11 -10.69
CA GLY A 119 -17.58 3.15 -10.42
C GLY A 119 -18.39 2.99 -11.69
N LEU A 120 -19.62 2.50 -11.56
CA LEU A 120 -20.60 2.39 -12.63
C LEU A 120 -21.84 3.20 -12.26
N LEU A 121 -22.21 4.14 -13.13
CA LEU A 121 -23.47 4.87 -13.05
C LEU A 121 -24.36 4.47 -14.23
N VAL A 122 -25.48 3.80 -13.94
CA VAL A 122 -26.52 3.49 -14.94
C VAL A 122 -27.60 4.54 -14.84
N LYS A 123 -28.04 5.09 -15.97
CA LYS A 123 -29.22 5.97 -16.06
C LYS A 123 -30.25 5.37 -16.99
N LYS A 124 -31.45 5.14 -16.48
CA LYS A 124 -32.60 4.63 -17.23
C LYS A 124 -33.63 5.73 -17.47
N MET A 125 -34.01 5.92 -18.72
CA MET A 125 -34.97 6.94 -19.15
C MET A 125 -35.95 6.35 -20.17
N ASP A 126 -37.12 6.95 -20.30
CA ASP A 126 -38.02 6.74 -21.42
C ASP A 126 -37.39 7.27 -22.72
N SER A 127 -37.51 6.52 -23.81
CA SER A 127 -36.84 6.87 -25.06
C SER A 127 -37.49 8.08 -25.80
N ALA A 128 -38.79 8.31 -25.59
CA ALA A 128 -39.54 9.38 -26.23
C ALA A 128 -39.60 10.64 -25.36
N THR A 129 -40.01 10.51 -24.09
CA THR A 129 -40.20 11.64 -23.18
C THR A 129 -38.95 12.11 -22.48
N LYS A 130 -37.90 11.25 -22.41
CA LYS A 130 -36.66 11.47 -21.64
C LYS A 130 -36.87 11.56 -20.12
N GLU A 131 -38.07 11.23 -19.65
CA GLU A 131 -38.32 11.14 -18.20
C GLU A 131 -37.58 9.97 -17.57
N PRO A 132 -37.11 10.10 -16.33
CA PRO A 132 -36.46 9.01 -15.61
C PRO A 132 -37.42 7.85 -15.33
N LEU A 133 -36.93 6.63 -15.43
CA LEU A 133 -37.70 5.43 -15.13
C LEU A 133 -37.17 4.78 -13.85
N ALA A 134 -37.98 4.88 -12.80
CA ALA A 134 -37.72 4.23 -11.52
C ALA A 134 -38.13 2.74 -11.56
N ASP A 135 -37.66 1.99 -10.56
CA ASP A 135 -38.01 0.58 -10.31
C ASP A 135 -37.66 -0.40 -11.44
N VAL A 136 -36.84 -0.01 -12.39
CA VAL A 136 -36.36 -0.91 -13.44
C VAL A 136 -35.22 -1.77 -12.91
N ILE A 137 -35.36 -3.10 -13.04
CA ILE A 137 -34.35 -4.05 -12.57
C ILE A 137 -33.32 -4.29 -13.67
N PHE A 138 -32.04 -4.18 -13.31
CA PHE A 138 -30.91 -4.56 -14.13
C PHE A 138 -30.12 -5.67 -13.45
N LYS A 139 -29.69 -6.65 -14.24
CA LYS A 139 -28.66 -7.59 -13.84
C LYS A 139 -27.31 -7.11 -14.35
N ILE A 140 -26.37 -6.88 -13.43
CA ILE A 140 -25.03 -6.39 -13.73
C ILE A 140 -24.03 -7.48 -13.45
N THR A 141 -23.28 -7.87 -14.49
CA THR A 141 -22.26 -8.92 -14.41
C THR A 141 -20.99 -8.43 -15.10
N ARG A 142 -19.87 -9.01 -14.72
CA ARG A 142 -18.61 -8.91 -15.46
C ARG A 142 -18.71 -9.71 -16.76
N THR A 143 -17.79 -9.49 -17.69
CA THR A 143 -17.74 -10.20 -18.99
C THR A 143 -17.57 -11.73 -18.83
N ASN A 144 -16.98 -12.18 -17.74
CA ASN A 144 -16.83 -13.59 -17.38
C ASN A 144 -18.10 -14.21 -16.74
N GLY A 145 -19.19 -13.45 -16.64
CA GLY A 145 -20.46 -13.88 -16.06
C GLY A 145 -20.56 -13.76 -14.53
N THR A 146 -19.49 -13.37 -13.83
CA THR A 146 -19.57 -13.16 -12.38
C THR A 146 -20.41 -11.93 -12.05
N VAL A 147 -21.21 -12.03 -10.98
CA VAL A 147 -22.07 -10.92 -10.55
C VAL A 147 -21.24 -9.79 -9.94
N VAL A 148 -21.73 -8.57 -10.09
CA VAL A 148 -21.13 -7.38 -9.46
C VAL A 148 -21.85 -7.12 -8.14
N GLY A 149 -21.09 -6.91 -7.07
CA GLY A 149 -21.62 -6.55 -5.74
C GLY A 149 -22.36 -7.67 -5.02
N ASN A 150 -23.18 -7.31 -4.04
CA ASN A 150 -23.76 -8.24 -3.07
C ASN A 150 -25.21 -8.69 -3.38
N SER A 151 -25.89 -8.05 -4.33
CA SER A 151 -27.32 -8.27 -4.61
C SER A 151 -27.57 -9.33 -5.69
N ASN A 152 -26.79 -10.40 -5.75
CA ASN A 152 -26.83 -11.38 -6.83
C ASN A 152 -26.74 -10.74 -8.23
N GLY A 153 -26.14 -9.55 -8.30
CA GLY A 153 -26.02 -8.73 -9.51
C GLY A 153 -27.32 -8.02 -9.91
N GLU A 154 -28.37 -8.07 -9.12
CA GLU A 154 -29.65 -7.42 -9.39
C GLU A 154 -29.75 -6.07 -8.67
N TYR A 155 -29.96 -5.01 -9.45
CA TYR A 155 -30.07 -3.64 -9.00
C TYR A 155 -31.30 -2.98 -9.58
N ARG A 156 -31.90 -2.07 -8.81
CA ARG A 156 -33.11 -1.36 -9.18
C ARG A 156 -32.82 0.13 -9.30
N THR A 157 -33.35 0.77 -10.35
CA THR A 157 -33.24 2.22 -10.50
C THR A 157 -34.04 2.94 -9.42
N ASP A 158 -33.45 4.03 -8.89
CA ASP A 158 -34.11 4.96 -7.97
C ASP A 158 -35.17 5.84 -8.66
N GLU A 159 -35.84 6.73 -7.92
CA GLU A 159 -36.85 7.68 -8.43
C GLU A 159 -36.31 8.60 -9.53
N ARG A 160 -35.02 8.78 -9.62
CA ARG A 160 -34.32 9.59 -10.63
C ARG A 160 -33.81 8.76 -11.81
N GLY A 161 -34.14 7.47 -11.83
CA GLY A 161 -33.72 6.51 -12.86
C GLY A 161 -32.26 6.06 -12.77
N PHE A 162 -31.60 6.21 -11.61
CA PHE A 162 -30.18 5.83 -11.46
C PHE A 162 -29.95 4.55 -10.67
N ILE A 163 -28.89 3.85 -11.04
CA ILE A 163 -28.18 2.87 -10.22
C ILE A 163 -26.74 3.38 -10.08
N SER A 164 -26.25 3.54 -8.86
CA SER A 164 -24.87 3.95 -8.59
C SER A 164 -24.14 2.82 -7.86
N LEU A 165 -23.05 2.35 -8.45
CA LEU A 165 -22.16 1.33 -7.89
C LEU A 165 -20.76 1.92 -7.80
N PRO A 166 -20.38 2.50 -6.65
CA PRO A 166 -19.02 2.96 -6.41
C PRO A 166 -18.10 1.77 -6.10
N ASP A 167 -16.80 2.02 -6.05
CA ASP A 167 -15.77 1.13 -5.52
C ASP A 167 -15.71 -0.26 -6.18
N LEU A 168 -15.91 -0.28 -7.50
CA LEU A 168 -15.77 -1.49 -8.29
C LEU A 168 -14.30 -1.75 -8.62
N GLU A 169 -13.87 -3.00 -8.40
CA GLU A 169 -12.56 -3.44 -8.90
C GLU A 169 -12.53 -3.34 -10.43
N PRO A 170 -11.39 -2.89 -11.01
CA PRO A 170 -11.20 -2.90 -12.45
C PRO A 170 -11.35 -4.29 -13.06
N GLY A 171 -12.03 -4.39 -14.20
CA GLY A 171 -12.30 -5.69 -14.85
C GLY A 171 -12.99 -5.54 -16.19
#